data_e94b6d1c12865d35c27acfd166c15762
#
_entry.id   e94b6d1c12865d35c27acfd166c15762
#
_cell.length_a   1.000
_cell.length_b   1.000
_cell.length_c   1.000
_cell.angle_alpha   90.00
_cell.angle_beta   90.00
_cell.angle_gamma   90.00
#
_symmetry.space_group_name_H-M   'P 1'
#
loop_
_entity.id
_entity.type
_entity.pdbx_description
1 polymer ?
#
loop_
_entity_poly.entity_id
_entity_poly.type
_entity_poly.pdbx_seq_one_letter_code
_entity_poly.pdbx_strand_id
1 'polypeptide(L)'
;MFDISWTCKNTWQKASYNTMWCLIGCSIGDFGTIYYFQIIDHSLSIYAVMLLAIVNGLITSIILETIILMRTFIFAEAISIAFKMSFISMLSMEIAMNATDLIFAGGVLTITIIPFMLLAGFITPLPYNYYRLKKYNESCH
;
A
#
# COMPACT_ATOMS: atom_id res chain seq x y z
N MET A 1 24.63 -1.22 -15.30
CA MET A 1 24.31 -0.19 -14.32
C MET A 1 23.22 0.69 -14.88
N PHE A 2 22.09 0.75 -14.20
CA PHE A 2 20.97 1.54 -14.71
C PHE A 2 21.10 2.97 -14.20
N ASP A 3 21.45 3.89 -15.08
CA ASP A 3 21.40 5.32 -14.78
C ASP A 3 19.93 5.76 -14.70
N ILE A 4 19.37 5.62 -13.50
CA ILE A 4 18.00 6.06 -13.25
C ILE A 4 18.06 7.55 -12.90
N SER A 5 17.48 8.35 -13.78
CA SER A 5 17.30 9.77 -13.51
C SER A 5 16.19 9.96 -12.48
N TRP A 6 16.52 10.38 -11.27
CA TRP A 6 15.58 10.66 -10.19
C TRP A 6 14.91 12.04 -10.29
N THR A 7 15.14 12.75 -11.39
CA THR A 7 14.68 14.13 -11.56
C THR A 7 13.46 14.27 -12.48
N CYS A 8 12.89 13.15 -12.96
CA CYS A 8 11.76 13.21 -13.86
C CYS A 8 10.45 13.51 -13.12
N LYS A 9 9.90 14.70 -13.29
CA LYS A 9 8.66 15.14 -12.67
C LYS A 9 7.47 14.25 -13.05
N ASN A 10 7.35 13.88 -14.33
CA ASN A 10 6.25 13.03 -14.80
C ASN A 10 6.27 11.65 -14.14
N THR A 11 7.45 11.08 -13.95
CA THR A 11 7.59 9.79 -13.26
C THR A 11 7.17 9.90 -11.78
N TRP A 12 7.57 10.97 -11.11
CA TRP A 12 7.15 11.22 -9.72
C TRP A 12 5.63 11.40 -9.61
N GLN A 13 5.00 12.10 -10.54
CA GLN A 13 3.55 12.26 -10.57
C GLN A 13 2.83 10.92 -10.75
N LYS A 14 3.28 10.08 -11.68
CA LYS A 14 2.71 8.74 -11.90
C LYS A 14 2.95 7.83 -10.69
N ALA A 15 4.15 7.85 -10.13
CA ALA A 15 4.48 7.08 -8.93
C ALA A 15 3.60 7.49 -7.76
N SER A 16 3.43 8.79 -7.54
CA SER A 16 2.56 9.33 -6.49
C SER A 16 1.10 8.93 -6.68
N TYR A 17 0.61 9.00 -7.91
CA TYR A 17 -0.76 8.60 -8.24
C TYR A 17 -1.00 7.11 -7.96
N ASN A 18 -0.11 6.25 -8.43
CA ASN A 18 -0.21 4.81 -8.19
C ASN A 18 -0.10 4.48 -6.70
N THR A 19 0.82 5.13 -5.99
CA THR A 19 1.00 4.96 -4.55
C THR A 19 -0.24 5.38 -3.78
N MET A 20 -0.89 6.47 -4.18
CA MET A 20 -2.12 6.95 -3.55
C MET A 20 -3.25 5.92 -3.67
N TRP A 21 -3.48 5.34 -4.84
CA TRP A 21 -4.50 4.31 -5.03
C TRP A 21 -4.20 3.05 -4.23
N CYS A 22 -2.93 2.64 -4.21
CA CYS A 22 -2.45 1.54 -3.41
C CYS A 22 -2.71 1.78 -1.91
N LEU A 23 -2.42 3.00 -1.44
CA LEU A 23 -2.62 3.43 -0.07
C LEU A 23 -4.11 3.39 0.33
N ILE A 24 -5.00 3.85 -0.55
CA ILE A 24 -6.44 3.79 -0.33
C ILE A 24 -6.89 2.34 -0.16
N GLY A 25 -6.47 1.46 -1.07
CA GLY A 25 -6.80 0.03 -1.00
C GLY A 25 -6.28 -0.64 0.28
N CYS A 26 -5.02 -0.41 0.62
CA CYS A 26 -4.40 -0.93 1.83
C CYS A 26 -5.10 -0.41 3.09
N SER A 27 -5.42 0.87 3.12
CA SER A 27 -6.07 1.51 4.28
C SER A 27 -7.45 0.95 4.57
N ILE A 28 -8.23 0.64 3.55
CA ILE A 28 -9.58 0.07 3.72
C ILE A 28 -9.49 -1.25 4.50
N GLY A 29 -8.61 -2.16 4.09
CA GLY A 29 -8.47 -3.46 4.75
C GLY A 29 -7.77 -3.37 6.10
N ASP A 30 -6.70 -2.59 6.18
CA ASP A 30 -5.87 -2.46 7.38
C ASP A 30 -6.64 -1.79 8.52
N PHE A 31 -7.12 -0.58 8.28
CA PHE A 31 -7.88 0.17 9.30
C PHE A 31 -9.19 -0.50 9.65
N GLY A 32 -9.89 -1.07 8.67
CA GLY A 32 -11.12 -1.82 8.91
C GLY A 32 -10.89 -3.00 9.84
N THR A 33 -9.81 -3.75 9.66
CA THR A 33 -9.47 -4.90 10.51
C THR A 33 -9.10 -4.45 11.92
N ILE A 34 -8.21 -3.46 12.06
CA ILE A 34 -7.80 -2.95 13.38
C ILE A 34 -9.02 -2.41 14.14
N TYR A 35 -9.84 -1.60 13.48
CA TYR A 35 -11.04 -1.02 14.09
C TYR A 35 -12.04 -2.09 14.51
N TYR A 36 -12.26 -3.10 13.68
CA TYR A 36 -13.15 -4.22 14.00
C TYR A 36 -12.72 -4.93 15.29
N PHE A 37 -11.44 -5.26 15.42
CA PHE A 37 -10.91 -5.92 16.61
C PHE A 37 -10.81 -5.00 17.83
N GLN A 38 -10.85 -3.68 17.65
CA GLN A 38 -10.94 -2.74 18.76
C GLN A 38 -12.34 -2.72 19.41
N ILE A 39 -13.37 -2.99 18.61
CA ILE A 39 -14.76 -2.92 19.08
C ILE A 39 -15.19 -4.24 19.76
N ILE A 40 -14.73 -5.37 19.26
CA ILE A 40 -15.12 -6.69 19.77
C ILE A 40 -14.14 -7.20 20.83
N ASP A 41 -14.67 -7.94 21.80
CA ASP A 41 -13.83 -8.69 22.74
C ASP A 41 -13.24 -9.89 22.02
N HIS A 42 -11.90 -10.01 22.06
CA HIS A 42 -11.17 -11.11 21.45
C HIS A 42 -9.96 -11.50 22.30
N SER A 43 -9.48 -12.73 22.12
CA SER A 43 -8.30 -13.25 22.80
C SER A 43 -7.02 -13.14 21.98
N LEU A 44 -7.06 -12.50 20.81
CA LEU A 44 -5.91 -12.37 19.92
C LEU A 44 -4.92 -11.34 20.44
N SER A 45 -3.63 -11.61 20.25
CA SER A 45 -2.58 -10.65 20.55
C SER A 45 -2.59 -9.49 19.54
N ILE A 46 -2.00 -8.36 19.92
CA ILE A 46 -1.82 -7.20 19.02
C ILE A 46 -1.13 -7.62 17.73
N TYR A 47 -0.10 -8.46 17.83
CA TYR A 47 0.64 -8.93 16.64
C TYR A 47 -0.21 -9.77 15.69
N ALA A 48 -1.12 -10.61 16.24
CA ALA A 48 -2.05 -11.38 15.43
C ALA A 48 -3.04 -10.47 14.70
N VAL A 49 -3.57 -9.47 15.38
CA VAL A 49 -4.46 -8.47 14.77
C VAL A 49 -3.75 -7.69 13.65
N MET A 50 -2.51 -7.26 13.90
CA MET A 50 -1.70 -6.57 12.89
C MET A 50 -1.42 -7.44 11.67
N LEU A 51 -1.10 -8.72 11.88
CA LEU A 51 -0.88 -9.64 10.77
C LEU A 51 -2.15 -9.80 9.91
N LEU A 52 -3.31 -9.94 10.55
CA LEU A 52 -4.60 -9.98 9.86
C LEU A 52 -4.89 -8.68 9.12
N ALA A 53 -4.56 -7.55 9.73
CA ALA A 53 -4.73 -6.23 9.11
C ALA A 53 -3.88 -6.11 7.84
N ILE A 54 -2.62 -6.53 7.90
CA ILE A 54 -1.71 -6.54 6.74
C ILE A 54 -2.28 -7.42 5.62
N VAL A 55 -2.71 -8.64 5.94
CA VAL A 55 -3.27 -9.57 4.94
C VAL A 55 -4.53 -8.98 4.30
N ASN A 56 -5.44 -8.44 5.10
CA ASN A 56 -6.67 -7.82 4.58
C ASN A 56 -6.38 -6.57 3.76
N GLY A 57 -5.41 -5.75 4.18
CA GLY A 57 -4.96 -4.58 3.43
C GLY A 57 -4.40 -4.96 2.06
N LEU A 58 -3.58 -6.01 2.01
CA LEU A 58 -3.06 -6.54 0.74
C LEU A 58 -4.19 -7.03 -0.17
N ILE A 59 -5.15 -7.77 0.37
CA ILE A 59 -6.28 -8.29 -0.40
C ILE A 59 -7.11 -7.14 -0.96
N THR A 60 -7.50 -6.17 -0.14
CA THR A 60 -8.30 -5.03 -0.60
C THR A 60 -7.55 -4.16 -1.61
N SER A 61 -6.25 -3.98 -1.44
CA SER A 61 -5.41 -3.24 -2.38
C SER A 61 -5.31 -3.94 -3.73
N ILE A 62 -5.09 -5.26 -3.74
CA ILE A 62 -5.05 -6.05 -4.97
C ILE A 62 -6.40 -5.99 -5.69
N ILE A 63 -7.52 -6.11 -4.97
CA ILE A 63 -8.85 -6.00 -5.53
C ILE A 63 -9.05 -4.63 -6.19
N LEU A 64 -8.73 -3.55 -5.49
CA LEU A 64 -8.90 -2.19 -6.00
C LEU A 64 -8.03 -1.95 -7.24
N GLU A 65 -6.77 -2.36 -7.20
CA GLU A 65 -5.86 -2.21 -8.33
C GLU A 65 -6.32 -3.05 -9.53
N THR A 66 -6.80 -4.25 -9.29
CA THR A 66 -7.37 -5.12 -10.34
C THR A 66 -8.56 -4.44 -11.02
N ILE A 67 -9.47 -3.83 -10.23
CA ILE A 67 -10.63 -3.10 -10.78
C ILE A 67 -10.17 -1.94 -11.66
N ILE A 68 -9.16 -1.20 -11.23
CA ILE A 68 -8.60 -0.09 -12.02
C ILE A 68 -7.98 -0.59 -13.32
N LEU A 69 -7.22 -1.67 -13.26
CA LEU A 69 -6.56 -2.26 -14.43
C LEU A 69 -7.53 -2.92 -15.41
N MET A 70 -8.70 -3.37 -14.94
CA MET A 70 -9.75 -3.93 -15.80
C MET A 70 -10.32 -2.93 -16.82
N ARG A 71 -10.01 -1.66 -16.66
CA ARG A 71 -10.34 -0.65 -17.68
C ARG A 71 -9.52 -0.80 -18.95
N THR A 72 -8.37 -1.45 -18.87
CA THR A 72 -7.42 -1.61 -19.98
C THR A 72 -7.14 -3.07 -20.30
N PHE A 73 -7.20 -3.95 -19.31
CA PHE A 73 -6.85 -5.37 -19.41
C PHE A 73 -8.04 -6.24 -19.05
N ILE A 74 -8.04 -7.49 -19.53
CA ILE A 74 -9.01 -8.51 -19.07
C ILE A 74 -8.72 -8.90 -17.62
N PHE A 75 -9.72 -9.45 -16.93
CA PHE A 75 -9.63 -9.78 -15.50
C PHE A 75 -8.39 -10.62 -15.15
N ALA A 76 -8.11 -11.68 -15.90
CA ALA A 76 -6.97 -12.57 -15.63
C ALA A 76 -5.62 -11.85 -15.74
N GLU A 77 -5.48 -10.96 -16.72
CA GLU A 77 -4.28 -10.13 -16.87
C GLU A 77 -4.19 -9.07 -15.79
N ALA A 78 -5.31 -8.40 -15.50
CA ALA A 78 -5.36 -7.35 -14.49
C ALA A 78 -4.92 -7.85 -13.11
N ILE A 79 -5.46 -8.99 -12.67
CA ILE A 79 -5.09 -9.57 -11.36
C ILE A 79 -3.64 -10.05 -11.34
N SER A 80 -3.14 -10.60 -12.46
CA SER A 80 -1.75 -11.02 -12.55
C SER A 80 -0.78 -9.83 -12.47
N ILE A 81 -1.10 -8.74 -13.15
CA ILE A 81 -0.30 -7.51 -13.11
C ILE A 81 -0.33 -6.90 -11.71
N ALA A 82 -1.51 -6.77 -11.12
CA ALA A 82 -1.66 -6.24 -9.77
C ALA A 82 -0.80 -7.03 -8.76
N PHE A 83 -0.90 -8.35 -8.80
CA PHE A 83 -0.15 -9.21 -7.89
C PHE A 83 1.36 -9.14 -8.12
N LYS A 84 1.80 -9.31 -9.36
CA LYS A 84 3.24 -9.40 -9.67
C LYS A 84 3.98 -8.09 -9.55
N MET A 85 3.34 -7.00 -9.95
CA MET A 85 4.02 -5.70 -10.05
C MET A 85 3.89 -4.86 -8.79
N SER A 86 2.82 -5.03 -8.03
CA SER A 86 2.54 -4.14 -6.91
C SER A 86 2.71 -4.80 -5.54
N PHE A 87 2.86 -6.11 -5.48
CA PHE A 87 2.90 -6.85 -4.21
C PHE A 87 3.99 -6.33 -3.25
N ILE A 88 5.22 -6.12 -3.74
CA ILE A 88 6.33 -5.63 -2.90
C ILE A 88 6.04 -4.22 -2.38
N SER A 89 5.50 -3.37 -3.24
CA SER A 89 5.11 -2.00 -2.87
C SER A 89 4.01 -2.01 -1.80
N MET A 90 2.99 -2.83 -1.99
CA MET A 90 1.89 -2.98 -1.04
C MET A 90 2.38 -3.52 0.31
N LEU A 91 3.23 -4.55 0.28
CA LEU A 91 3.78 -5.14 1.49
C LEU A 91 4.63 -4.14 2.29
N SER A 92 5.49 -3.38 1.62
CA SER A 92 6.29 -2.35 2.27
C SER A 92 5.43 -1.25 2.88
N MET A 93 4.36 -0.87 2.21
CA MET A 93 3.38 0.11 2.68
C MET A 93 2.68 -0.37 3.96
N GLU A 94 2.19 -1.61 3.96
CA GLU A 94 1.51 -2.21 5.11
C GLU A 94 2.44 -2.33 6.31
N ILE A 95 3.66 -2.77 6.10
CA ILE A 95 4.67 -2.85 7.17
C ILE A 95 4.95 -1.47 7.77
N ALA A 96 5.10 -0.45 6.92
CA ALA A 96 5.36 0.93 7.39
C ALA A 96 4.19 1.48 8.19
N MET A 97 2.96 1.27 7.72
CA MET A 97 1.76 1.72 8.42
C MET A 97 1.60 1.05 9.78
N ASN A 98 1.72 -0.26 9.83
CA ASN A 98 1.58 -1.02 11.07
C ASN A 98 2.73 -0.78 12.04
N ALA A 99 3.95 -0.62 11.57
CA ALA A 99 5.09 -0.25 12.40
C ALA A 99 4.89 1.14 13.03
N THR A 100 4.35 2.09 12.28
CA THR A 100 4.04 3.44 12.78
C THR A 100 2.99 3.36 13.88
N ASP A 101 1.91 2.60 13.66
CA ASP A 101 0.87 2.39 14.67
C ASP A 101 1.43 1.75 15.94
N LEU A 102 2.22 0.70 15.79
CA LEU A 102 2.81 0.00 16.93
C LEU A 102 3.76 0.89 17.75
N ILE A 103 4.61 1.66 17.07
CA ILE A 103 5.60 2.50 17.73
C ILE A 103 4.98 3.70 18.44
N PHE A 104 4.02 4.36 17.81
CA PHE A 104 3.46 5.63 18.29
C PHE A 104 2.14 5.47 19.05
N ALA A 105 1.36 4.44 18.75
CA ALA A 105 0.03 4.24 19.32
C ALA A 105 -0.13 2.89 20.04
N GLY A 106 0.89 2.03 20.02
CA GLY A 106 0.83 0.72 20.68
C GLY A 106 -0.17 -0.25 20.07
N GLY A 107 -0.53 -0.07 18.80
CA GLY A 107 -1.48 -0.95 18.11
C GLY A 107 -2.94 -0.54 18.28
N VAL A 108 -3.20 0.66 18.79
CA VAL A 108 -4.55 1.20 18.95
C VAL A 108 -4.80 2.27 17.88
N LEU A 109 -5.72 2.01 16.96
CA LEU A 109 -6.07 2.93 15.90
C LEU A 109 -6.82 4.14 16.46
N THR A 110 -6.20 5.32 16.36
CA THR A 110 -6.79 6.59 16.78
C THR A 110 -6.76 7.60 15.64
N ILE A 111 -7.63 8.59 15.69
CA ILE A 111 -7.68 9.66 14.66
C ILE A 111 -6.34 10.40 14.58
N THR A 112 -5.61 10.49 15.69
CA THR A 112 -4.31 11.18 15.75
C THR A 112 -3.22 10.42 15.00
N ILE A 113 -3.21 9.08 15.06
CA ILE A 113 -2.18 8.26 14.44
C ILE A 113 -2.42 8.03 12.94
N ILE A 114 -3.67 8.09 12.48
CA ILE A 114 -4.03 7.82 11.09
C ILE A 114 -3.21 8.67 10.09
N PRO A 115 -3.09 10.00 10.26
CA PRO A 115 -2.28 10.81 9.33
C PRO A 115 -0.82 10.36 9.26
N PHE A 116 -0.23 9.95 10.38
CA PHE A 116 1.15 9.48 10.43
C PHE A 116 1.32 8.13 9.76
N MET A 117 0.37 7.22 9.94
CA MET A 117 0.33 5.94 9.25
C MET A 117 0.22 6.12 7.73
N LEU A 118 -0.68 7.00 7.29
CA LEU A 118 -0.87 7.30 5.88
C LEU A 118 0.39 7.93 5.27
N LEU A 119 1.03 8.84 5.98
CA LEU A 119 2.26 9.48 5.52
C LEU A 119 3.39 8.46 5.39
N ALA A 120 3.60 7.62 6.40
CA ALA A 120 4.61 6.57 6.37
C ALA A 120 4.34 5.57 5.24
N GLY A 121 3.08 5.15 5.08
CA GLY A 121 2.66 4.24 4.02
C GLY A 121 2.79 4.83 2.62
N PHE A 122 2.65 6.14 2.47
CA PHE A 122 2.85 6.82 1.19
C PHE A 122 4.33 6.95 0.82
N ILE A 123 5.14 7.41 1.75
CA ILE A 123 6.57 7.70 1.50
C ILE A 123 7.38 6.43 1.29
N THR A 124 7.12 5.39 2.06
CA THR A 124 7.94 4.16 2.05
C THR A 124 7.99 3.47 0.70
N PRO A 125 6.84 3.21 -0.01
CA PRO A 125 6.90 2.56 -1.33
C PRO A 125 7.18 3.54 -2.47
N LEU A 126 7.12 4.83 -2.25
CA LEU A 126 7.20 5.83 -3.31
C LEU A 126 8.50 5.73 -4.13
N PRO A 127 9.71 5.64 -3.52
CA PRO A 127 10.94 5.46 -4.28
C PRO A 127 10.97 4.17 -5.09
N TYR A 128 10.41 3.09 -4.54
CA TYR A 128 10.31 1.81 -5.24
C TYR A 128 9.38 1.92 -6.45
N ASN A 129 8.25 2.58 -6.32
CA ASN A 129 7.31 2.78 -7.42
C ASN A 129 7.93 3.66 -8.51
N TYR A 130 8.69 4.68 -8.14
CA TYR A 130 9.46 5.50 -9.08
C TYR A 130 10.48 4.65 -9.84
N TYR A 131 11.27 3.87 -9.12
CA TYR A 131 12.27 2.97 -9.70
C TYR A 131 11.64 1.99 -10.69
N ARG A 132 10.51 1.39 -10.32
CA ARG A 132 9.78 0.45 -11.15
C ARG A 132 9.30 1.08 -12.46
N LEU A 133 8.72 2.27 -12.38
CA LEU A 133 8.26 3.00 -13.56
C LEU A 133 9.42 3.35 -14.50
N LYS A 134 10.55 3.73 -13.96
CA LYS A 134 11.76 4.01 -14.75
C LYS A 134 12.33 2.75 -15.39
N LYS A 135 12.40 1.65 -14.64
CA LYS A 135 12.94 0.38 -15.12
C LYS A 135 12.14 -0.16 -16.31
N TYR A 136 10.83 -0.02 -16.27
CA TYR A 136 9.94 -0.51 -17.33
C TYR A 136 9.67 0.54 -18.42
N ASN A 137 10.33 1.66 -18.37
CA ASN A 137 10.29 2.71 -19.40
C ASN A 137 8.89 3.29 -19.65
N GLU A 138 8.06 3.36 -18.62
CA GLU A 138 6.67 3.78 -18.71
C GLU A 138 6.47 5.30 -18.58
N SER A 139 7.55 6.06 -18.40
CA SER A 139 7.43 7.49 -18.16
C SER A 139 8.66 8.27 -18.57
N CYS A 140 8.48 9.52 -18.86
CA CYS A 140 9.50 10.45 -19.33
C CYS A 140 10.11 10.09 -20.68
N HIS A 141 9.32 10.25 -21.69
CA HIS A 141 9.78 10.35 -23.07
C HIS A 141 9.70 11.79 -23.51
#